data_a714fd0472d1d871e61ccb02d725e3f6
#
_entry.id   a714fd0472d1d871e61ccb02d725e3f6
#
_cell.length_a   1.000
_cell.length_b   1.000
_cell.length_c   1.000
_cell.angle_alpha   90.00
_cell.angle_beta   90.00
_cell.angle_gamma   90.00
#
_symmetry.space_group_name_H-M   'P 1'
#
loop_
_entity.id
_entity.type
_entity.pdbx_description
1 polymer ?
#
loop_
_entity_poly.entity_id
_entity_poly.type
_entity_poly.pdbx_seq_one_letter_code
_entity_poly.pdbx_strand_id
1 'polypeptide(L)' 'MTFGEKLKIARKKQFLSQEAMAKEMGVSFSTLNRWENGKAEPNYTAQKAFHDFCVKHKIKFDDKE' A
#
# COMPACT_ATOMS: atom_id res chain seq x y z
N MET A 1 9.11 9.77 -1.80
CA MET A 1 8.12 9.13 -0.93
C MET A 1 8.48 7.66 -0.72
N THR A 2 8.39 7.20 0.49
CA THR A 2 8.67 5.79 0.78
C THR A 2 7.48 4.93 0.38
N PHE A 3 7.72 3.63 0.30
CA PHE A 3 6.65 2.68 0.01
C PHE A 3 5.54 2.77 1.05
N GLY A 4 5.93 2.85 2.33
CA GLY A 4 4.93 2.95 3.40
C GLY A 4 4.09 4.21 3.31
N GLU A 5 4.72 5.31 2.94
CA GLU A 5 3.98 6.56 2.77
C GLU A 5 2.99 6.46 1.62
N LYS A 6 3.40 5.83 0.52
CA LYS A 6 2.50 5.64 -0.61
C LYS A 6 1.32 4.74 -0.24
N LEU A 7 1.60 3.68 0.51
CA LEU A 7 0.53 2.80 1.00
C LEU A 7 -0.50 3.57 1.80
N LYS A 8 -0.02 4.39 2.72
CA LYS A 8 -0.90 5.13 3.60
C LYS A 8 -1.76 6.12 2.81
N ILE A 9 -1.14 6.81 1.87
CA ILE A 9 -1.86 7.79 1.05
C ILE A 9 -2.93 7.09 0.22
N ALA A 10 -2.58 5.99 -0.44
CA ALA A 10 -3.53 5.25 -1.26
C ALA A 10 -4.69 4.74 -0.41
N ARG A 11 -4.38 4.23 0.78
CA ARG A 11 -5.41 3.72 1.67
C ARG A 11 -6.39 4.80 2.08
N LYS A 12 -5.86 5.96 2.45
CA LYS A 12 -6.72 7.06 2.90
C LYS A 12 -7.55 7.64 1.76
N LYS A 13 -7.01 7.63 0.55
CA LYS A 13 -7.78 8.09 -0.60
C LYS A 13 -9.02 7.25 -0.81
N GLN A 14 -8.96 5.99 -0.45
CA GLN A 14 -10.09 5.07 -0.61
C GLN A 14 -10.90 4.92 0.67
N PHE A 15 -10.55 5.68 1.70
CA PHE A 15 -11.25 5.62 2.99
C PHE A 15 -11.27 4.22 3.57
N LEU A 16 -10.15 3.51 3.43
CA LEU A 16 -10.05 2.14 3.91
C LEU A 16 -9.30 2.09 5.24
N SER A 17 -9.71 1.14 6.09
CA SER A 17 -8.90 0.81 7.25
C SER A 17 -7.69 0.00 6.81
N GLN A 18 -6.70 -0.12 7.70
CA GLN A 18 -5.56 -0.98 7.41
C GLN A 18 -6.00 -2.42 7.18
N GLU A 19 -6.97 -2.89 7.98
CA GLU A 19 -7.47 -4.24 7.82
C GLU A 19 -8.09 -4.46 6.46
N ALA A 20 -8.89 -3.51 6.01
CA ALA A 20 -9.57 -3.63 4.73
C ALA A 20 -8.56 -3.63 3.58
N MET A 21 -7.56 -2.75 3.64
CA MET A 21 -6.56 -2.70 2.59
C MET A 21 -5.70 -3.96 2.59
N ALA A 22 -5.34 -4.45 3.76
CA ALA A 22 -4.55 -5.66 3.86
C ALA A 22 -5.28 -6.84 3.23
N LYS A 23 -6.58 -6.94 3.50
CA LYS A 23 -7.39 -7.98 2.92
C LYS A 23 -7.42 -7.88 1.41
N GLU A 24 -7.57 -6.67 0.88
CA GLU A 24 -7.60 -6.47 -0.55
C GLU A 24 -6.27 -6.84 -1.20
N MET A 25 -5.18 -6.53 -0.54
CA MET A 25 -3.86 -6.83 -1.07
C MET A 25 -3.42 -8.28 -0.82
N GLY A 26 -4.20 -9.03 -0.03
CA GLY A 26 -3.85 -10.40 0.26
C GLY A 26 -2.72 -10.55 1.25
N VAL A 27 -2.55 -9.60 2.15
CA VAL A 27 -1.51 -9.66 3.18
C VAL A 27 -2.15 -9.52 4.55
N SER A 28 -1.39 -9.84 5.58
CA SER A 28 -1.89 -9.71 6.93
C SER A 28 -1.91 -8.25 7.37
N PHE A 29 -2.75 -7.94 8.34
CA PHE A 29 -2.78 -6.62 8.93
C PHE A 29 -1.40 -6.23 9.49
N SER A 30 -0.76 -7.16 10.17
CA SER A 30 0.56 -6.89 10.75
C SER A 30 1.57 -6.50 9.69
N THR A 31 1.54 -7.20 8.56
CA THR A 31 2.46 -6.91 7.47
C THR A 31 2.22 -5.50 6.92
N LEU A 32 0.97 -5.16 6.65
CA LEU A 32 0.66 -3.84 6.14
C LEU A 32 1.06 -2.75 7.14
N ASN A 33 0.76 -2.98 8.40
CA ASN A 33 1.09 -2.03 9.44
C ASN A 33 2.60 -1.78 9.52
N ARG A 34 3.40 -2.84 9.41
CA ARG A 34 4.85 -2.71 9.43
C ARG A 34 5.36 -1.91 8.25
N TRP A 35 4.78 -2.15 7.06
CA TRP A 35 5.17 -1.37 5.88
C TRP A 35 4.85 0.10 6.07
N GLU A 36 3.66 0.41 6.57
CA GLU A 36 3.27 1.81 6.76
C GLU A 36 4.13 2.52 7.79
N ASN A 37 4.65 1.76 8.74
CA ASN A 37 5.52 2.34 9.78
C ASN A 37 7.00 2.31 9.41
N GLY A 38 7.32 1.86 8.20
CA GLY A 38 8.70 1.84 7.74
C GLY A 38 9.57 0.79 8.39
N LYS A 39 8.95 -0.25 8.98
CA LYS A 39 9.70 -1.28 9.70
C LYS A 39 10.00 -2.51 8.87
N ALA A 40 9.55 -2.55 7.63
CA ALA A 40 9.83 -3.66 6.74
C ALA A 40 9.90 -3.13 5.32
N GLU A 41 10.76 -3.76 4.52
CA GLU A 41 10.90 -3.42 3.12
C GLU A 41 9.99 -4.31 2.29
N PRO A 42 9.35 -3.77 1.26
CA PRO A 42 8.49 -4.59 0.41
C PRO A 42 9.34 -5.46 -0.51
N ASN A 43 8.94 -6.73 -0.66
CA ASN A 43 9.56 -7.56 -1.68
C ASN A 43 8.82 -7.33 -2.99
N TYR A 44 9.24 -8.05 -4.03
CA TYR A 44 8.65 -7.87 -5.35
C TYR A 44 7.16 -8.17 -5.34
N THR A 45 6.76 -9.24 -4.69
CA THR A 45 5.36 -9.63 -4.60
C THR A 45 4.51 -8.54 -3.94
N ALA A 46 5.04 -7.93 -2.88
CA ALA A 46 4.34 -6.85 -2.19
C ALA A 46 4.19 -5.63 -3.09
N GLN A 47 5.24 -5.31 -3.83
CA GLN A 47 5.19 -4.16 -4.73
C GLN A 47 4.16 -4.39 -5.83
N LYS A 48 4.09 -5.62 -6.34
CA LYS A 48 3.09 -5.95 -7.36
C LYS A 48 1.69 -5.86 -6.80
N ALA A 49 1.48 -6.36 -5.59
CA ALA A 49 0.16 -6.30 -4.96
C ALA A 49 -0.28 -4.85 -4.80
N PHE A 50 0.64 -3.98 -4.42
CA PHE A 50 0.31 -2.57 -4.28
C PHE A 50 0.03 -1.94 -5.64
N HIS A 51 0.82 -2.30 -6.65
CA HIS A 51 0.58 -1.80 -8.00
C HIS A 51 -0.82 -2.19 -8.49
N ASP A 52 -1.18 -3.46 -8.28
CA ASP A 52 -2.51 -3.93 -8.69
C ASP A 52 -3.62 -3.21 -7.94
N PHE A 53 -3.40 -2.93 -6.66
CA PHE A 53 -4.35 -2.16 -5.87
C PHE A 53 -4.54 -0.77 -6.46
N CYS A 54 -3.44 -0.12 -6.81
CA CYS A 54 -3.51 1.23 -7.38
C CYS A 54 -4.22 1.24 -8.74
N VAL A 55 -3.95 0.23 -9.56
CA VAL A 55 -4.62 0.12 -10.85
C VAL A 55 -6.13 -0.06 -10.65
N LYS A 56 -6.49 -0.95 -9.73
CA LYS A 56 -7.90 -1.23 -9.47
C LYS A 56 -8.65 0.02 -9.02
N HIS A 57 -8.02 0.81 -8.18
CA HIS A 57 -8.66 2.00 -7.61
C HIS A 57 -8.32 3.29 -8.36
N LYS A 58 -7.59 3.16 -9.47
CA LYS A 58 -7.24 4.30 -10.32
C LYS A 58 -6.47 5.35 -9.57
N ILE A 59 -5.55 4.91 -8.73
CA ILE A 59 -4.68 5.78 -7.96
C ILE A 59 -3.36 5.93 -8.69
N LYS A 60 -2.92 7.17 -8.86
CA LYS A 60 -1.65 7.43 -9.49
C LYS A 60 -0.81 8.34 -8.60
N PHE A 61 0.47 8.09 -8.63
CA PHE A 61 1.43 8.95 -7.94
C PHE A 61 2.29 9.65 -8.98
N ASP A 62 2.60 10.91 -8.71
CA ASP A 62 3.47 11.67 -9.58
C ASP A 62 4.91 11.35 -9.19
N ASP A 63 5.60 10.62 -10.06
CA ASP A 63 6.96 10.18 -9.77
C ASP A 63 8.01 11.07 -10.39
N LYS A 64 7.64 12.26 -10.78
CA LYS A 64 8.60 13.16 -11.40
C LYS A 64 9.49 13.88 -10.43
N GLU A 65 9.10 13.92 -9.18
CA GLU A 65 9.93 14.57 -8.20
C GLU A 65 11.18 13.79 -7.91
#